data_3fd96b8fff3bf06f440527f43c5a3f68
#
_entry.id   3fd96b8fff3bf06f440527f43c5a3f68
#
_cell.length_a   1.000
_cell.length_b   1.000
_cell.length_c   1.000
_cell.angle_alpha   90.00
_cell.angle_beta   90.00
_cell.angle_gamma   90.00
#
_symmetry.space_group_name_H-M   'P 1'
#
loop_
_entity.id
_entity.type
_entity.pdbx_description
1 polymer ?
#
loop_
_entity_poly.entity_id
_entity_poly.type
_entity_poly.pdbx_seq_one_letter_code
_entity_poly.pdbx_strand_id
1 'polypeptide(L)'
;MQPTDWEQVRAIYLEGIATGDATFETDAPSWEAWDGSHLQTVRLVARTGDSILGWAALTRVSGRCVYAGVAEVSVYVAARARREGVGRALLEKLIQESENHGIWTLQAGIFPENVASIAIHNRCGFREVGRREKLGKLKGVWRDVMMLERRSQTVGID
;
A
#
# COMPACT_ATOMS: atom_id res chain seq x y z
N MET A 1 11.48 -5.17 6.41
CA MET A 1 11.90 -5.58 5.03
C MET A 1 13.38 -5.30 4.86
N GLN A 2 14.13 -6.25 4.33
CA GLN A 2 15.57 -6.17 4.04
C GLN A 2 15.80 -6.33 2.53
N PRO A 3 16.95 -5.89 1.98
CA PRO A 3 17.25 -6.09 0.55
C PRO A 3 17.16 -7.57 0.11
N THR A 4 17.52 -8.49 1.00
CA THR A 4 17.43 -9.94 0.78
C THR A 4 16.00 -10.47 0.63
N ASP A 5 14.99 -9.70 1.05
CA ASP A 5 13.57 -10.06 0.88
C ASP A 5 13.05 -9.75 -0.52
N TRP A 6 13.80 -8.97 -1.31
CA TRP A 6 13.31 -8.36 -2.55
C TRP A 6 12.81 -9.37 -3.58
N GLU A 7 13.48 -10.48 -3.76
CA GLU A 7 13.05 -11.49 -4.71
C GLU A 7 11.63 -11.98 -4.44
N GLN A 8 11.31 -12.29 -3.18
CA GLN A 8 9.98 -12.71 -2.78
C GLN A 8 8.97 -11.55 -2.80
N VAL A 9 9.37 -10.38 -2.37
CA VAL A 9 8.55 -9.15 -2.41
C VAL A 9 8.16 -8.81 -3.85
N ARG A 10 9.13 -8.87 -4.77
CA ARG A 10 8.90 -8.64 -6.20
C ARG A 10 7.95 -9.68 -6.80
N ALA A 11 8.11 -10.94 -6.45
CA ALA A 11 7.22 -12.02 -6.91
C ALA A 11 5.76 -11.77 -6.48
N ILE A 12 5.54 -11.36 -5.23
CA ILE A 12 4.21 -11.02 -4.70
C ILE A 12 3.64 -9.77 -5.42
N TYR A 13 4.50 -8.78 -5.70
CA TYR A 13 4.08 -7.60 -6.46
C TYR A 13 3.61 -7.98 -7.87
N LEU A 14 4.36 -8.84 -8.57
CA LEU A 14 3.97 -9.36 -9.89
C LEU A 14 2.66 -10.14 -9.86
N GLU A 15 2.41 -10.94 -8.83
CA GLU A 15 1.11 -11.59 -8.62
C GLU A 15 -0.04 -10.58 -8.51
N GLY A 16 0.19 -9.46 -7.81
CA GLY A 16 -0.77 -8.36 -7.73
C GLY A 16 -1.01 -7.69 -9.08
N ILE A 17 0.06 -7.36 -9.80
CA ILE A 17 0.00 -6.77 -11.15
C ILE A 17 -0.78 -7.68 -12.10
N ALA A 18 -0.58 -8.98 -12.02
CA ALA A 18 -1.25 -9.96 -12.87
C ALA A 18 -2.77 -10.01 -12.67
N THR A 19 -3.29 -9.57 -11.54
CA THR A 19 -4.75 -9.48 -11.31
C THR A 19 -5.43 -8.45 -12.20
N GLY A 20 -4.70 -7.41 -12.63
CA GLY A 20 -5.23 -6.27 -13.35
C GLY A 20 -6.01 -5.26 -12.49
N ASP A 21 -6.17 -5.52 -11.18
CA ASP A 21 -7.00 -4.72 -10.28
C ASP A 21 -6.23 -4.15 -9.07
N ALA A 22 -4.90 -4.32 -9.04
CA ALA A 22 -4.10 -3.89 -7.90
C ALA A 22 -3.35 -2.56 -8.12
N THR A 23 -2.97 -2.25 -9.34
CA THR A 23 -2.09 -1.12 -9.65
C THR A 23 -2.13 -0.75 -11.12
N PHE A 24 -1.73 0.48 -11.45
CA PHE A 24 -1.46 0.90 -12.84
C PHE A 24 -0.13 0.36 -13.38
N GLU A 25 0.75 -0.13 -12.52
CA GLU A 25 2.02 -0.70 -12.95
C GLU A 25 1.80 -1.97 -13.78
N THR A 26 2.64 -2.14 -14.81
CA THR A 26 2.59 -3.29 -15.72
C THR A 26 3.74 -4.26 -15.51
N ASP A 27 4.74 -3.86 -14.74
CA ASP A 27 5.87 -4.67 -14.31
C ASP A 27 6.37 -4.19 -12.94
N ALA A 28 7.07 -5.05 -12.22
CA ALA A 28 7.71 -4.68 -10.96
C ALA A 28 9.09 -4.05 -11.24
N PRO A 29 9.44 -2.94 -10.55
CA PRO A 29 10.73 -2.26 -10.73
C PRO A 29 11.91 -3.10 -10.24
N SER A 30 13.14 -2.61 -10.45
CA SER A 30 14.31 -3.11 -9.75
C SER A 30 14.24 -2.77 -8.25
N TRP A 31 15.08 -3.43 -7.44
CA TRP A 31 15.23 -3.08 -6.02
C TRP A 31 15.59 -1.61 -5.84
N GLU A 32 16.56 -1.10 -6.59
CA GLU A 32 17.05 0.27 -6.48
C GLU A 32 15.96 1.30 -6.78
N ALA A 33 15.15 1.05 -7.81
CA ALA A 33 14.04 1.91 -8.17
C ALA A 33 12.93 1.88 -7.12
N TRP A 34 12.61 0.69 -6.60
CA TRP A 34 11.63 0.52 -5.53
C TRP A 34 12.11 1.17 -4.22
N ASP A 35 13.37 0.93 -3.85
CA ASP A 35 13.99 1.48 -2.64
C ASP A 35 14.01 3.02 -2.68
N GLY A 36 14.36 3.61 -3.82
CA GLY A 36 14.39 5.06 -4.00
C GLY A 36 13.01 5.73 -4.01
N SER A 37 11.95 5.02 -4.36
CA SER A 37 10.59 5.57 -4.44
C SER A 37 9.80 5.45 -3.13
N HIS A 38 10.19 4.56 -2.24
CA HIS A 38 9.51 4.32 -0.97
C HIS A 38 10.24 4.95 0.22
N LEU A 39 9.48 5.30 1.26
CA LEU A 39 10.07 5.76 2.51
C LEU A 39 11.01 4.69 3.08
N GLN A 40 12.14 5.12 3.64
CA GLN A 40 13.11 4.20 4.25
C GLN A 40 12.60 3.56 5.54
N THR A 41 11.63 4.22 6.17
CA THR A 41 10.90 3.73 7.35
C THR A 41 9.59 3.05 6.94
N VAL A 42 9.03 2.23 7.84
CA VAL A 42 7.72 1.59 7.65
C VAL A 42 7.67 0.72 6.39
N ARG A 43 8.59 -0.23 6.32
CA ARG A 43 8.66 -1.27 5.28
C ARG A 43 8.50 -2.63 5.92
N LEU A 44 7.35 -3.25 5.73
CA LEU A 44 6.95 -4.45 6.45
C LEU A 44 6.90 -5.66 5.52
N VAL A 45 7.21 -6.82 6.06
CA VAL A 45 6.90 -8.12 5.47
C VAL A 45 6.18 -8.98 6.50
N ALA A 46 5.17 -9.71 6.07
CA ALA A 46 4.59 -10.81 6.82
C ALA A 46 5.29 -12.09 6.38
N ARG A 47 5.81 -12.87 7.34
CA ARG A 47 6.52 -14.11 7.00
C ARG A 47 6.13 -15.27 7.91
N THR A 48 6.29 -16.48 7.39
CA THR A 48 6.25 -17.73 8.12
C THR A 48 7.52 -18.50 7.78
N GLY A 49 8.41 -18.71 8.75
CA GLY A 49 9.77 -19.22 8.48
C GLY A 49 10.49 -18.31 7.48
N ASP A 50 11.01 -18.88 6.41
CA ASP A 50 11.72 -18.16 5.34
C ASP A 50 10.79 -17.66 4.22
N SER A 51 9.49 -17.95 4.32
CA SER A 51 8.51 -17.61 3.28
C SER A 51 7.81 -16.30 3.58
N ILE A 52 7.86 -15.33 2.65
CA ILE A 52 7.12 -14.07 2.73
C ILE A 52 5.70 -14.28 2.19
N LEU A 53 4.72 -13.86 2.97
CA LEU A 53 3.29 -13.99 2.67
C LEU A 53 2.68 -12.70 2.13
N GLY A 54 3.34 -11.57 2.35
CA GLY A 54 2.89 -10.26 1.91
C GLY A 54 3.83 -9.16 2.38
N TRP A 55 3.63 -7.97 1.86
CA TRP A 55 4.41 -6.79 2.22
C TRP A 55 3.56 -5.53 2.26
N ALA A 56 4.01 -4.53 2.99
CA ALA A 56 3.42 -3.20 3.02
C ALA A 56 4.52 -2.14 3.13
N ALA A 57 4.31 -1.00 2.48
CA ALA A 57 5.25 0.12 2.47
C ALA A 57 4.51 1.44 2.22
N LEU A 58 5.24 2.54 2.37
CA LEU A 58 4.74 3.89 2.19
C LEU A 58 5.55 4.65 1.13
N THR A 59 4.83 5.46 0.34
CA THR A 59 5.44 6.46 -0.55
C THR A 59 5.02 7.87 -0.12
N ARG A 60 5.85 8.89 -0.43
CA ARG A 60 5.48 10.28 -0.21
C ARG A 60 4.41 10.71 -1.21
N VAL A 61 3.40 11.45 -0.76
CA VAL A 61 2.39 12.02 -1.65
C VAL A 61 2.84 13.36 -2.24
N SER A 62 3.79 14.05 -1.61
CA SER A 62 4.27 15.36 -2.05
C SER A 62 5.67 15.66 -1.50
N GLY A 63 6.44 16.45 -2.23
CA GLY A 63 7.73 17.00 -1.76
C GLY A 63 7.59 18.27 -0.90
N ARG A 64 6.39 18.79 -0.71
CA ARG A 64 6.16 20.01 0.10
C ARG A 64 6.20 19.66 1.59
N CYS A 65 6.91 20.51 2.38
CA CYS A 65 7.08 20.29 3.83
C CYS A 65 5.74 20.22 4.60
N VAL A 66 4.71 20.96 4.15
CA VAL A 66 3.38 20.93 4.76
C VAL A 66 2.70 19.56 4.71
N TYR A 67 3.15 18.68 3.81
CA TYR A 67 2.66 17.33 3.66
C TYR A 67 3.66 16.26 4.13
N ALA A 68 4.64 16.65 4.95
CA ALA A 68 5.71 15.73 5.39
C ALA A 68 5.19 14.47 6.12
N GLY A 69 4.07 14.58 6.81
CA GLY A 69 3.41 13.46 7.49
C GLY A 69 2.23 12.85 6.72
N VAL A 70 2.18 13.02 5.40
CA VAL A 70 1.18 12.39 4.53
C VAL A 70 1.85 11.36 3.63
N ALA A 71 1.37 10.12 3.65
CA ALA A 71 1.93 9.03 2.87
C ALA A 71 0.85 8.18 2.21
N GLU A 72 1.21 7.56 1.09
CA GLU A 72 0.36 6.62 0.38
C GLU A 72 0.77 5.19 0.69
N VAL A 73 -0.23 4.35 0.93
CA VAL A 73 -0.08 2.95 1.33
C VAL A 73 0.02 2.04 0.11
N SER A 74 0.95 1.08 0.18
CA SER A 74 0.97 -0.11 -0.67
C SER A 74 0.89 -1.34 0.20
N VAL A 75 -0.06 -2.26 -0.10
CA VAL A 75 -0.21 -3.56 0.58
C VAL A 75 -0.43 -4.63 -0.47
N TYR A 76 0.38 -5.68 -0.44
CA TYR A 76 0.30 -6.82 -1.35
C TYR A 76 0.40 -8.13 -0.59
N VAL A 77 -0.44 -9.10 -0.93
CA VAL A 77 -0.48 -10.42 -0.30
C VAL A 77 -0.30 -11.49 -1.36
N ALA A 78 0.59 -12.44 -1.09
CA ALA A 78 0.82 -13.59 -1.96
C ALA A 78 -0.50 -14.34 -2.23
N ALA A 79 -0.68 -14.79 -3.47
CA ALA A 79 -1.92 -15.47 -3.89
C ALA A 79 -2.28 -16.64 -2.95
N ARG A 80 -1.26 -17.40 -2.53
CA ARG A 80 -1.41 -18.55 -1.60
C ARG A 80 -1.84 -18.18 -0.18
N ALA A 81 -1.66 -16.91 0.22
CA ALA A 81 -1.95 -16.42 1.59
C ALA A 81 -3.14 -15.45 1.64
N ARG A 82 -3.89 -15.33 0.56
CA ARG A 82 -5.10 -14.49 0.52
C ARG A 82 -6.21 -15.12 1.39
N ARG A 83 -7.08 -14.26 1.95
CA ARG A 83 -8.19 -14.63 2.85
C ARG A 83 -7.76 -15.23 4.19
N GLU A 84 -6.48 -15.17 4.56
CA GLU A 84 -5.93 -15.63 5.84
C GLU A 84 -5.66 -14.48 6.83
N GLY A 85 -6.12 -13.27 6.51
CA GLY A 85 -5.95 -12.09 7.37
C GLY A 85 -4.60 -11.38 7.24
N VAL A 86 -3.70 -11.83 6.37
CA VAL A 86 -2.35 -11.27 6.19
C VAL A 86 -2.40 -9.79 5.80
N GLY A 87 -3.26 -9.43 4.84
CA GLY A 87 -3.40 -8.04 4.39
C GLY A 87 -3.87 -7.10 5.50
N ARG A 88 -4.81 -7.56 6.33
CA ARG A 88 -5.29 -6.80 7.47
C ARG A 88 -4.19 -6.62 8.52
N ALA A 89 -3.50 -7.68 8.88
CA ALA A 89 -2.40 -7.64 9.85
C ALA A 89 -1.26 -6.70 9.40
N LEU A 90 -0.89 -6.74 8.11
CA LEU A 90 0.07 -5.81 7.53
C LEU A 90 -0.39 -4.36 7.62
N LEU A 91 -1.64 -4.08 7.28
CA LEU A 91 -2.18 -2.72 7.30
C LEU A 91 -2.30 -2.18 8.72
N GLU A 92 -2.78 -2.98 9.70
CA GLU A 92 -2.82 -2.61 11.11
C GLU A 92 -1.43 -2.28 11.65
N LYS A 93 -0.43 -3.12 11.35
CA LYS A 93 0.97 -2.87 11.76
C LYS A 93 1.57 -1.65 11.07
N LEU A 94 1.27 -1.46 9.78
CA LEU A 94 1.72 -0.28 9.02
C LEU A 94 1.16 1.01 9.62
N ILE A 95 -0.10 1.03 10.02
CA ILE A 95 -0.74 2.16 10.69
C ILE A 95 0.01 2.50 11.97
N GLN A 96 0.24 1.50 12.84
CA GLN A 96 0.97 1.68 14.08
C GLN A 96 2.37 2.25 13.85
N GLU A 97 3.12 1.65 12.93
CA GLU A 97 4.49 2.10 12.62
C GLU A 97 4.50 3.49 11.96
N SER A 98 3.52 3.82 11.12
CA SER A 98 3.41 5.14 10.53
C SER A 98 3.22 6.24 11.59
N GLU A 99 2.38 5.99 12.59
CA GLU A 99 2.18 6.91 13.72
C GLU A 99 3.47 7.07 14.56
N ASN A 100 4.20 5.98 14.81
CA ASN A 100 5.51 6.03 15.50
C ASN A 100 6.56 6.87 14.75
N HIS A 101 6.40 7.04 13.43
CA HIS A 101 7.29 7.84 12.57
C HIS A 101 6.71 9.21 12.19
N GLY A 102 5.69 9.67 12.89
CA GLY A 102 5.14 11.02 12.70
C GLY A 102 4.28 11.19 11.45
N ILE A 103 3.79 10.11 10.85
CA ILE A 103 2.84 10.17 9.73
C ILE A 103 1.43 10.34 10.29
N TRP A 104 0.82 11.48 9.99
CA TRP A 104 -0.52 11.81 10.51
C TRP A 104 -1.67 11.50 9.56
N THR A 105 -1.39 11.32 8.27
CA THR A 105 -2.41 10.91 7.28
C THR A 105 -1.87 9.82 6.37
N LEU A 106 -2.62 8.75 6.26
CA LEU A 106 -2.43 7.70 5.25
C LEU A 106 -3.51 7.81 4.19
N GLN A 107 -3.13 7.75 2.92
CA GLN A 107 -4.07 7.63 1.82
C GLN A 107 -3.86 6.33 1.04
N ALA A 108 -4.90 5.87 0.37
CA ALA A 108 -4.85 4.72 -0.52
C ALA A 108 -5.69 5.00 -1.77
N GLY A 109 -5.09 4.80 -2.94
CA GLY A 109 -5.80 4.79 -4.22
C GLY A 109 -6.08 3.33 -4.61
N ILE A 110 -7.35 2.96 -4.73
CA ILE A 110 -7.76 1.57 -4.95
C ILE A 110 -8.74 1.52 -6.12
N PHE A 111 -8.54 0.61 -7.05
CA PHE A 111 -9.54 0.41 -8.11
C PHE A 111 -10.87 -0.04 -7.49
N PRO A 112 -12.01 0.50 -7.95
CA PRO A 112 -13.33 0.13 -7.40
C PRO A 112 -13.62 -1.38 -7.45
N GLU A 113 -13.03 -2.08 -8.40
CA GLU A 113 -13.18 -3.52 -8.60
C GLU A 113 -12.42 -4.34 -7.52
N ASN A 114 -11.43 -3.74 -6.86
CA ASN A 114 -10.69 -4.38 -5.79
C ASN A 114 -11.42 -4.25 -4.44
N VAL A 115 -12.60 -4.86 -4.38
CA VAL A 115 -13.51 -4.82 -3.21
C VAL A 115 -12.85 -5.35 -1.95
N ALA A 116 -11.98 -6.34 -2.07
CA ALA A 116 -11.28 -6.92 -0.91
C ALA A 116 -10.33 -5.91 -0.26
N SER A 117 -9.59 -5.14 -1.06
CA SER A 117 -8.71 -4.09 -0.56
C SER A 117 -9.50 -2.96 0.09
N ILE A 118 -10.57 -2.48 -0.54
CA ILE A 118 -11.47 -1.46 0.03
C ILE A 118 -12.00 -1.91 1.38
N ALA A 119 -12.48 -3.16 1.47
CA ALA A 119 -13.03 -3.70 2.72
C ALA A 119 -11.98 -3.76 3.85
N ILE A 120 -10.75 -4.15 3.55
CA ILE A 120 -9.66 -4.19 4.56
C ILE A 120 -9.33 -2.77 5.03
N HIS A 121 -9.22 -1.80 4.14
CA HIS A 121 -8.93 -0.41 4.50
C HIS A 121 -10.04 0.18 5.35
N ASN A 122 -11.31 -0.01 4.98
CA ASN A 122 -12.45 0.45 5.78
C ASN A 122 -12.44 -0.15 7.21
N ARG A 123 -12.14 -1.46 7.34
CA ARG A 123 -12.01 -2.12 8.66
C ARG A 123 -10.85 -1.59 9.50
N CYS A 124 -9.82 -1.06 8.87
CA CYS A 124 -8.66 -0.44 9.54
C CYS A 124 -8.83 1.07 9.75
N GLY A 125 -10.04 1.61 9.62
CA GLY A 125 -10.37 2.99 9.93
C GLY A 125 -10.11 4.00 8.80
N PHE A 126 -9.92 3.54 7.59
CA PHE A 126 -9.96 4.43 6.41
C PHE A 126 -11.41 4.78 6.08
N ARG A 127 -11.61 6.02 5.62
CA ARG A 127 -12.89 6.48 5.05
C ARG A 127 -12.74 6.70 3.56
N GLU A 128 -13.80 6.54 2.81
CA GLU A 128 -13.84 6.90 1.40
C GLU A 128 -13.94 8.43 1.27
N VAL A 129 -13.00 9.02 0.53
CA VAL A 129 -12.98 10.45 0.22
C VAL A 129 -13.80 10.72 -1.03
N GLY A 130 -13.68 9.87 -2.04
CA GLY A 130 -14.42 9.97 -3.28
C GLY A 130 -13.82 9.12 -4.40
N ARG A 131 -14.57 9.07 -5.50
CA ARG A 131 -14.19 8.37 -6.73
C ARG A 131 -13.60 9.36 -7.72
N ARG A 132 -12.40 9.06 -8.20
CA ARG A 132 -11.72 9.80 -9.27
C ARG A 132 -11.97 9.09 -10.59
N GLU A 133 -12.81 9.66 -11.42
CA GLU A 133 -13.22 9.02 -12.68
C GLU A 133 -12.11 9.13 -13.71
N LYS A 134 -11.87 8.02 -14.44
CA LYS A 134 -10.91 7.94 -15.56
C LYS A 134 -9.56 8.56 -15.22
N LEU A 135 -9.04 8.26 -14.04
CA LEU A 135 -7.81 8.88 -13.53
C LEU A 135 -6.57 8.51 -14.35
N GLY A 136 -6.50 7.29 -14.84
CA GLY A 136 -5.37 6.76 -15.63
C GLY A 136 -5.81 5.66 -16.56
N LYS A 137 -4.90 5.28 -17.48
CA LYS A 137 -5.10 4.15 -18.39
C LYS A 137 -4.25 2.96 -17.96
N LEU A 138 -4.87 1.79 -17.89
CA LEU A 138 -4.18 0.51 -17.76
C LEU A 138 -4.42 -0.29 -19.04
N LYS A 139 -3.36 -0.62 -19.75
CA LYS A 139 -3.43 -1.36 -21.04
C LYS A 139 -4.47 -0.76 -22.00
N GLY A 140 -4.49 0.58 -22.11
CA GLY A 140 -5.39 1.32 -23.00
C GLY A 140 -6.81 1.56 -22.46
N VAL A 141 -7.19 0.97 -21.33
CA VAL A 141 -8.51 1.13 -20.71
C VAL A 141 -8.46 2.18 -19.60
N TRP A 142 -9.36 3.15 -19.63
CA TRP A 142 -9.51 4.12 -18.55
C TRP A 142 -10.02 3.44 -17.28
N ARG A 143 -9.35 3.75 -16.15
CA ARG A 143 -9.71 3.20 -14.83
C ARG A 143 -10.04 4.34 -13.86
N ASP A 144 -11.06 4.11 -13.08
CA ASP A 144 -11.39 4.94 -11.93
C ASP A 144 -10.58 4.52 -10.71
N VAL A 145 -10.41 5.41 -9.75
CA VAL A 145 -9.73 5.15 -8.49
C VAL A 145 -10.59 5.66 -7.34
N MET A 146 -10.87 4.80 -6.38
CA MET A 146 -11.40 5.18 -5.08
C MET A 146 -10.27 5.75 -4.24
N MET A 147 -10.42 6.97 -3.76
CA MET A 147 -9.50 7.57 -2.79
C MET A 147 -10.02 7.32 -1.40
N LEU A 148 -9.22 6.63 -0.58
CA LEU A 148 -9.47 6.43 0.83
C LEU A 148 -8.40 7.15 1.64
N GLU A 149 -8.75 7.59 2.84
CA GLU A 149 -7.79 8.18 3.77
C GLU A 149 -8.06 7.76 5.21
N ARG A 150 -7.00 7.73 6.01
CA ARG A 150 -7.06 7.59 7.46
C ARG A 150 -6.28 8.72 8.11
N ARG A 151 -6.94 9.50 8.97
CA ARG A 151 -6.31 10.52 9.81
C ARG A 151 -5.97 9.93 11.17
N SER A 152 -4.71 10.05 11.59
CA SER A 152 -4.30 9.63 12.93
C SER A 152 -5.06 10.39 14.03
N GLN A 153 -5.35 9.68 15.11
CA GLN A 153 -5.96 10.24 16.32
C GLN A 153 -4.90 10.55 17.40
N THR A 154 -3.62 10.26 17.12
CA THR A 154 -2.52 10.36 18.09
C THR A 154 -1.38 11.25 17.61
N VAL A 155 -1.26 11.47 16.29
CA VAL A 155 -0.16 12.25 15.68
C VAL A 155 -0.72 13.45 14.93
N GLY A 156 -0.08 14.62 15.11
CA GLY A 156 -0.50 15.87 14.48
C GLY A 156 -1.88 16.33 14.92
N ILE A 157 -2.16 16.25 16.21
CA ILE A 157 -3.47 16.61 16.82
C ILE A 157 -3.41 17.93 17.62
N ASP A 158 -2.26 18.56 17.67
CA ASP A 158 -1.96 19.85 18.31
C ASP A 158 -2.40 21.07 17.49
#